data_ab0e761966141729b90b4c27350c00c6
#
_entry.id   ab0e761966141729b90b4c27350c00c6
#
_cell.length_a   1.000
_cell.length_b   1.000
_cell.length_c   1.000
_cell.angle_alpha   90.00
_cell.angle_beta   90.00
_cell.angle_gamma   90.00
#
_symmetry.space_group_name_H-M   'P 1'
#
loop_
_entity.id
_entity.type
_entity.pdbx_description
1 polymer ?
#
loop_
_entity_poly.entity_id
_entity_poly.type
_entity_poly.pdbx_seq_one_letter_code
_entity_poly.pdbx_strand_id
1 'polypeptide(L)' 'MADKFNIRAEDVEPGDVVITSHGKRYTVKSFWMEDDTVTLFGTDGSETEYDYDEMLDVERG' A
#
# COMPACT_ATOMS: atom_id res chain seq x y z
N MET A 1 8.19 6.10 -16.53
CA MET A 1 8.67 5.07 -15.61
C MET A 1 8.11 5.32 -14.23
N ALA A 2 7.72 4.25 -13.54
CA ALA A 2 7.24 4.37 -12.17
C ALA A 2 8.41 4.60 -11.24
N ASP A 3 8.27 5.54 -10.34
CA ASP A 3 9.27 5.78 -9.30
C ASP A 3 8.98 4.90 -8.10
N LYS A 4 10.03 4.47 -7.44
CA LYS A 4 9.95 3.61 -6.27
C LYS A 4 10.18 4.41 -5.01
N PHE A 5 9.29 4.24 -4.03
CA PHE A 5 9.35 4.96 -2.76
C PHE A 5 9.21 3.98 -1.61
N ASN A 6 9.83 4.32 -0.50
CA ASN A 6 9.61 3.62 0.76
C ASN A 6 8.87 4.62 1.66
N ILE A 7 7.60 4.37 1.90
CA ILE A 7 6.72 5.30 2.62
C ILE A 7 5.93 4.56 3.70
N ARG A 8 5.35 5.33 4.61
CA ARG A 8 4.49 4.77 5.64
C ARG A 8 3.17 4.31 5.03
N ALA A 9 2.57 3.29 5.66
CA ALA A 9 1.27 2.80 5.20
C ALA A 9 0.23 3.93 5.14
N GLU A 10 0.28 4.87 6.09
CA GLU A 10 -0.65 6.01 6.14
C GLU A 10 -0.49 6.97 4.95
N ASP A 11 0.63 6.91 4.25
CA ASP A 11 0.91 7.79 3.12
C ASP A 11 0.60 7.15 1.76
N VAL A 12 0.18 5.89 1.77
CA VAL A 12 -0.18 5.19 0.53
C VAL A 12 -1.49 5.77 -0.02
N GLU A 13 -1.53 5.99 -1.33
CA GLU A 13 -2.68 6.57 -2.02
C GLU A 13 -3.25 5.58 -3.04
N PRO A 14 -4.55 5.70 -3.39
CA PRO A 14 -5.11 4.91 -4.47
C PRO A 14 -4.33 5.11 -5.76
N GLY A 15 -4.04 4.02 -6.46
CA GLY A 15 -3.23 4.04 -7.66
C GLY A 15 -1.78 3.65 -7.43
N ASP A 16 -1.32 3.69 -6.19
CA ASP A 16 0.03 3.21 -5.86
C ASP A 16 0.09 1.69 -6.00
N VAL A 17 1.26 1.18 -6.40
CA VAL A 17 1.50 -0.25 -6.46
C VAL A 17 2.37 -0.63 -5.27
N VAL A 18 1.82 -1.44 -4.37
CA VAL A 18 2.55 -1.90 -3.19
C VAL A 18 3.34 -3.16 -3.54
N ILE A 19 4.60 -3.19 -3.15
CA ILE A 19 5.47 -4.34 -3.34
C ILE A 19 5.67 -5.01 -1.99
N THR A 20 5.20 -6.25 -1.87
CA THR A 20 5.30 -6.98 -0.61
C THR A 20 6.68 -7.56 -0.41
N SER A 21 6.97 -8.01 0.83
CA SER A 21 8.23 -8.66 1.16
C SER A 21 8.45 -9.96 0.39
N HIS A 22 7.39 -10.54 -0.17
CA HIS A 22 7.48 -11.74 -0.99
C HIS A 22 7.63 -11.44 -2.48
N GLY A 23 7.80 -10.16 -2.82
CA GLY A 23 7.96 -9.75 -4.22
C GLY A 23 6.66 -9.65 -5.00
N LYS A 24 5.53 -9.83 -4.34
CA LYS A 24 4.23 -9.67 -4.98
C LYS A 24 3.87 -8.19 -5.07
N ARG A 25 3.11 -7.85 -6.10
CA ARG A 25 2.66 -6.47 -6.31
C ARG A 25 1.14 -6.44 -6.39
N TYR A 26 0.57 -5.38 -5.86
CA TYR A 26 -0.85 -5.11 -6.06
C TYR A 26 -1.07 -3.61 -6.14
N THR A 27 -2.06 -3.22 -6.94
CA THR A 27 -2.43 -1.81 -7.08
C THR A 27 -3.48 -1.47 -6.04
N VAL A 28 -3.26 -0.39 -5.31
CA VAL A 28 -4.21 0.06 -4.28
C VAL A 28 -5.41 0.69 -4.96
N LYS A 29 -6.59 0.17 -4.66
CA LYS A 29 -7.86 0.70 -5.12
C LYS A 29 -8.40 1.74 -4.15
N SER A 30 -8.33 1.41 -2.85
CA SER A 30 -8.81 2.27 -1.79
C SER A 30 -8.13 1.87 -0.48
N PHE A 31 -8.35 2.66 0.55
CA PHE A 31 -7.80 2.37 1.86
C PHE A 31 -8.82 2.74 2.93
N TRP A 32 -8.65 2.14 4.10
CA TRP A 32 -9.43 2.45 5.28
C TRP A 32 -8.46 2.62 6.45
N MET A 33 -8.60 3.70 7.18
CA MET A 33 -7.75 3.95 8.35
C MET A 33 -8.63 3.98 9.59
N GLU A 34 -8.26 3.17 10.59
CA GLU A 34 -8.97 3.09 11.86
C GLU A 34 -7.96 2.93 12.97
N ASP A 35 -7.97 3.84 13.92
CA ASP A 35 -6.99 3.88 15.01
C ASP A 35 -5.57 3.89 14.43
N ASP A 36 -4.78 2.89 14.75
CA ASP A 36 -3.39 2.78 14.30
C ASP A 36 -3.24 1.80 13.13
N THR A 37 -4.35 1.38 12.53
CA THR A 37 -4.35 0.37 11.47
C THR A 37 -4.78 0.97 10.14
N VAL A 38 -4.03 0.66 9.09
CA VAL A 38 -4.36 1.01 7.72
C VAL A 38 -4.66 -0.27 6.96
N THR A 39 -5.85 -0.36 6.39
CA THR A 39 -6.23 -1.47 5.52
C THR A 39 -6.15 -1.01 4.08
N LEU A 40 -5.38 -1.72 3.26
CA LEU A 40 -5.25 -1.42 1.84
C LEU A 40 -6.02 -2.44 1.02
N PHE A 41 -6.87 -1.94 0.15
CA PHE A 41 -7.67 -2.78 -0.75
C PHE A 41 -7.06 -2.74 -2.14
N GLY A 42 -6.75 -3.90 -2.68
CA GLY A 42 -6.19 -4.00 -4.02
C GLY A 42 -7.26 -4.11 -5.09
N THR A 43 -6.89 -3.74 -6.31
CA THR A 43 -7.80 -3.84 -7.47
C THR A 43 -8.13 -5.29 -7.80
N ASP A 44 -7.31 -6.23 -7.34
CA ASP A 44 -7.52 -7.66 -7.53
C ASP A 44 -8.40 -8.29 -6.45
N GLY A 45 -8.95 -7.48 -5.55
CA GLY A 45 -9.77 -7.95 -4.45
C GLY A 45 -8.99 -8.28 -3.19
N SER A 46 -7.68 -8.04 -3.19
CA SER A 46 -6.87 -8.29 -2.00
C SER A 46 -7.15 -7.26 -0.90
N GLU A 47 -6.91 -7.66 0.33
CA GLU A 47 -7.10 -6.82 1.51
C GLU A 47 -5.99 -7.12 2.48
N THR A 48 -5.22 -6.10 2.85
CA THR A 48 -4.07 -6.27 3.73
C THR A 48 -4.05 -5.18 4.77
N GLU A 49 -3.80 -5.55 6.02
CA GLU A 49 -3.71 -4.61 7.14
C GLU A 49 -2.26 -4.35 7.51
N TYR A 50 -1.95 -3.09 7.81
CA TYR A 50 -0.64 -2.65 8.25
C TYR A 50 -0.79 -1.70 9.42
N ASP A 51 0.26 -1.59 10.24
CA ASP A 51 0.34 -0.51 11.20
C ASP A 51 0.52 0.80 10.42
N TYR A 52 -0.01 1.90 10.95
CA TYR A 52 0.01 3.18 10.25
C TYR A 52 1.44 3.65 9.93
N ASP A 53 2.41 3.32 10.76
CA ASP A 53 3.81 3.73 10.60
C ASP A 53 4.68 2.65 9.95
N GLU A 54 4.08 1.56 9.51
CA GLU A 54 4.83 0.51 8.83
C GLU A 54 5.32 1.01 7.46
N MET A 55 6.60 0.77 7.19
CA MET A 55 7.20 1.23 5.94
C MET A 55 6.93 0.22 4.82
N LEU A 56 6.43 0.73 3.72
CA LEU A 56 6.08 -0.09 2.55
C LEU A 56 6.83 0.42 1.33
N ASP A 57 7.22 -0.51 0.47
CA ASP A 57 7.74 -0.15 -0.84
C ASP A 57 6.59 0.00 -1.81
N VAL A 58 6.51 1.16 -2.47
CA VAL A 58 5.47 1.42 -3.46
C VAL A 58 6.08 1.96 -4.74
N GLU A 59 5.39 1.72 -5.84
CA GLU A 59 5.71 2.33 -7.12
C GLU A 59 4.61 3.32 -7.46
N ARG A 60 4.99 4.49 -7.91
CA ARG A 60 4.07 5.57 -8.25
C ARG A 60 4.43 6.08 -9.64
N GLY A 61 3.48 5.96 -10.54
CA GLY A 61 3.70 6.32 -11.93
C GLY A 61 3.33 7.74 -12.29
#